data_6c430605b507df47f9ebd6908edf38d0
#
_entry.id   6c430605b507df47f9ebd6908edf38d0
#
_cell.length_a   1.000
_cell.length_b   1.000
_cell.length_c   1.000
_cell.angle_alpha   90.00
_cell.angle_beta   90.00
_cell.angle_gamma   90.00
#
_symmetry.space_group_name_H-M   'P 1'
#
loop_
_entity.id
_entity.type
_entity.pdbx_description
1 polymer ?
#
loop_
_entity_poly.entity_id
_entity_poly.type
_entity_poly.pdbx_seq_one_letter_code
_entity_poly.pdbx_strand_id
1 'polypeptide(L)'
;GELEEDEFYEQFPRRLAERLDETFASYLRSKEEHPDRIAVVPIRQSWLEVFTYYMSHGYWPWLEEERLTLPELLDKLVRTSSIELSHFLREKGKALTIRKRLVFQLDDIYQERLVHVVVPSESSFINAYARFLQDSYPEIKRPEIGKNDYRNAIWIILWGYLLSQDQGYFNRKQMVTYALRELSGYYSIYFVDLLGMLTYDLDKFASTRLFMPELLSLLKDIRLETLSEKEF
;
A
#
# COMPACT_ATOMS: atom_id res chain seq x y z
N GLY A 1 -26.05 -33.93 -28.60
CA GLY A 1 -24.97 -34.40 -29.42
C GLY A 1 -23.66 -34.12 -28.74
N GLU A 2 -22.83 -35.12 -28.58
CA GLU A 2 -21.46 -34.98 -28.12
C GLU A 2 -20.68 -34.28 -29.24
N LEU A 3 -20.12 -33.11 -28.94
CA LEU A 3 -19.16 -32.46 -29.81
C LEU A 3 -17.80 -33.13 -29.60
N GLU A 4 -17.08 -33.45 -30.64
CA GLU A 4 -15.68 -33.88 -30.53
C GLU A 4 -14.86 -32.75 -29.98
N GLU A 5 -13.79 -33.06 -29.22
CA GLU A 5 -13.01 -32.11 -28.45
C GLU A 5 -12.41 -30.99 -29.35
N ASP A 6 -12.00 -31.34 -30.55
CA ASP A 6 -11.47 -30.44 -31.58
C ASP A 6 -12.53 -29.44 -32.11
N GLU A 7 -13.78 -29.92 -32.30
CA GLU A 7 -14.90 -29.04 -32.67
C GLU A 7 -15.28 -28.05 -31.57
N PHE A 8 -15.10 -28.42 -30.31
CA PHE A 8 -15.35 -27.54 -29.19
C PHE A 8 -14.35 -26.35 -29.17
N TYR A 9 -13.06 -26.60 -29.37
CA TYR A 9 -12.04 -25.54 -29.35
C TYR A 9 -12.18 -24.56 -30.53
N GLU A 10 -12.65 -25.01 -31.70
CA GLU A 10 -12.90 -24.13 -32.85
C GLU A 10 -14.23 -23.35 -32.74
N GLN A 11 -15.30 -24.02 -32.30
CA GLN A 11 -16.64 -23.41 -32.29
C GLN A 11 -16.93 -22.59 -31.02
N PHE A 12 -16.30 -22.93 -29.88
CA PHE A 12 -16.58 -22.25 -28.61
C PHE A 12 -16.22 -20.75 -28.63
N PRO A 13 -15.04 -20.32 -29.11
CA PRO A 13 -14.72 -18.90 -29.17
C PRO A 13 -15.69 -18.13 -30.08
N ARG A 14 -16.08 -18.72 -31.21
CA ARG A 14 -17.02 -18.10 -32.15
C ARG A 14 -18.42 -17.97 -31.57
N ARG A 15 -18.95 -19.02 -30.97
CA ARG A 15 -20.27 -19.01 -30.31
C ARG A 15 -20.29 -18.11 -29.09
N LEU A 16 -19.19 -18.03 -28.36
CA LEU A 16 -19.05 -17.12 -27.24
C LEU A 16 -19.07 -15.66 -27.72
N ALA A 17 -18.32 -15.32 -28.78
CA ALA A 17 -18.33 -13.99 -29.39
C ALA A 17 -19.73 -13.62 -29.89
N GLU A 18 -20.41 -14.51 -30.64
CA GLU A 18 -21.78 -14.29 -31.12
C GLU A 18 -22.76 -14.03 -29.94
N ARG A 19 -22.66 -14.82 -28.86
CA ARG A 19 -23.50 -14.64 -27.67
C ARG A 19 -23.19 -13.34 -26.91
N LEU A 20 -21.92 -12.96 -26.83
CA LEU A 20 -21.52 -11.69 -26.25
C LEU A 20 -22.07 -10.52 -27.07
N ASP A 21 -21.92 -10.56 -28.40
CA ASP A 21 -22.44 -9.53 -29.30
C ASP A 21 -23.97 -9.40 -29.20
N GLU A 22 -24.70 -10.51 -29.16
CA GLU A 22 -26.15 -10.50 -28.93
C GLU A 22 -26.52 -9.89 -27.56
N THR A 23 -25.77 -10.24 -26.52
CA THR A 23 -26.00 -9.73 -25.17
C THR A 23 -25.70 -8.24 -25.10
N PHE A 24 -24.59 -7.78 -25.70
CA PHE A 24 -24.27 -6.38 -25.81
C PHE A 24 -25.29 -5.59 -26.64
N ALA A 25 -25.73 -6.14 -27.77
CA ALA A 25 -26.76 -5.52 -28.60
C ALA A 25 -28.09 -5.40 -27.85
N SER A 26 -28.48 -6.42 -27.08
CA SER A 26 -29.68 -6.37 -26.23
C SER A 26 -29.54 -5.35 -25.09
N TYR A 27 -28.35 -5.28 -24.50
CA TYR A 27 -28.02 -4.32 -23.45
C TYR A 27 -28.08 -2.87 -23.97
N LEU A 28 -27.49 -2.60 -25.15
CA LEU A 28 -27.52 -1.29 -25.79
C LEU A 28 -28.94 -0.86 -26.15
N ARG A 29 -29.79 -1.78 -26.68
CA ARG A 29 -31.21 -1.49 -26.93
C ARG A 29 -32.00 -1.20 -25.65
N SER A 30 -31.78 -1.99 -24.60
CA SER A 30 -32.37 -1.71 -23.26
C SER A 30 -31.93 -0.37 -22.69
N LYS A 31 -30.72 0.08 -23.01
CA LYS A 31 -30.22 1.41 -22.65
C LYS A 31 -30.94 2.53 -23.36
N GLU A 32 -31.23 2.37 -24.64
CA GLU A 32 -32.00 3.33 -25.44
C GLU A 32 -33.47 3.43 -24.97
N GLU A 33 -34.07 2.29 -24.61
CA GLU A 33 -35.46 2.20 -24.15
C GLU A 33 -35.67 2.67 -22.70
N HIS A 34 -34.66 2.49 -21.82
CA HIS A 34 -34.72 2.80 -20.40
C HIS A 34 -33.43 3.46 -19.90
N PRO A 35 -33.14 4.72 -20.29
CA PRO A 35 -31.90 5.40 -19.92
C PRO A 35 -31.68 5.53 -18.39
N ASP A 36 -32.79 5.60 -17.63
CA ASP A 36 -32.73 5.76 -16.16
C ASP A 36 -32.38 4.46 -15.40
N ARG A 37 -32.39 3.31 -16.06
CA ARG A 37 -32.06 2.01 -15.43
C ARG A 37 -30.62 1.60 -15.59
N ILE A 38 -29.85 2.29 -16.41
CA ILE A 38 -28.46 1.99 -16.67
C ILE A 38 -27.63 3.08 -16.03
N ALA A 39 -27.06 2.76 -14.87
CA ALA A 39 -26.08 3.62 -14.24
C ALA A 39 -24.86 3.76 -15.17
N VAL A 40 -24.69 4.89 -15.81
CA VAL A 40 -23.45 5.26 -16.47
C VAL A 40 -22.45 5.53 -15.37
N VAL A 41 -21.58 4.53 -15.10
CA VAL A 41 -20.48 4.73 -14.15
C VAL A 41 -19.53 5.76 -14.75
N PRO A 42 -19.29 6.90 -14.10
CA PRO A 42 -18.32 7.87 -14.58
C PRO A 42 -16.95 7.23 -14.77
N ILE A 43 -16.20 7.63 -15.80
CA ILE A 43 -14.82 7.11 -16.06
C ILE A 43 -13.95 7.15 -14.81
N ARG A 44 -14.12 8.15 -13.93
CA ARG A 44 -13.40 8.26 -12.66
C ARG A 44 -13.69 7.11 -11.69
N GLN A 45 -14.93 6.62 -11.65
CA GLN A 45 -15.29 5.46 -10.82
C GLN A 45 -14.75 4.16 -11.42
N SER A 46 -14.66 4.07 -12.74
CA SER A 46 -14.10 2.87 -13.38
C SER A 46 -12.63 2.65 -13.04
N TRP A 47 -11.79 3.68 -12.98
CA TRP A 47 -10.38 3.52 -12.57
C TRP A 47 -10.22 3.03 -11.13
N LEU A 48 -11.05 3.53 -10.23
CA LEU A 48 -11.06 3.06 -8.84
C LEU A 48 -11.57 1.62 -8.73
N GLU A 49 -12.56 1.26 -9.51
CA GLU A 49 -13.06 -0.13 -9.57
C GLU A 49 -12.00 -1.09 -10.10
N VAL A 50 -11.29 -0.71 -11.16
CA VAL A 50 -10.15 -1.46 -11.71
C VAL A 50 -9.06 -1.65 -10.66
N PHE A 51 -8.68 -0.57 -9.96
CA PHE A 51 -7.69 -0.61 -8.89
C PHE A 51 -8.17 -1.51 -7.73
N THR A 52 -9.42 -1.35 -7.31
CA THR A 52 -10.04 -2.15 -6.25
C THR A 52 -10.06 -3.63 -6.61
N TYR A 53 -10.42 -3.95 -7.84
CA TYR A 53 -10.42 -5.31 -8.36
C TYR A 53 -9.02 -5.91 -8.34
N TYR A 54 -8.04 -5.18 -8.91
CA TYR A 54 -6.65 -5.61 -8.94
C TYR A 54 -6.07 -5.82 -7.54
N MET A 55 -6.29 -4.89 -6.63
CA MET A 55 -5.84 -5.01 -5.24
C MET A 55 -6.49 -6.17 -4.50
N SER A 56 -7.75 -6.50 -4.82
CA SER A 56 -8.47 -7.59 -4.17
C SER A 56 -8.06 -8.96 -4.73
N HIS A 57 -7.89 -9.08 -6.05
CA HIS A 57 -7.70 -10.37 -6.73
C HIS A 57 -6.25 -10.64 -7.15
N GLY A 58 -5.44 -9.60 -7.41
CA GLY A 58 -4.04 -9.70 -7.82
C GLY A 58 -3.83 -9.85 -9.32
N TYR A 59 -4.88 -9.72 -10.11
CA TYR A 59 -4.84 -9.71 -11.57
C TYR A 59 -5.79 -8.65 -12.11
N TRP A 60 -5.54 -8.19 -13.35
CA TRP A 60 -6.33 -7.16 -14.00
C TRP A 60 -7.71 -7.70 -14.42
N PRO A 61 -8.77 -6.87 -14.36
CA PRO A 61 -10.05 -7.25 -14.95
C PRO A 61 -9.90 -7.41 -16.47
N TRP A 62 -10.60 -8.39 -17.03
CA TRP A 62 -10.48 -8.78 -18.43
C TRP A 62 -11.05 -7.77 -19.44
N LEU A 63 -11.81 -6.78 -18.96
CA LEU A 63 -12.52 -5.78 -19.78
C LEU A 63 -11.67 -4.54 -20.13
N GLU A 64 -10.39 -4.51 -19.81
CA GLU A 64 -9.58 -3.32 -20.05
C GLU A 64 -8.95 -3.33 -21.45
N GLU A 65 -9.42 -2.41 -22.30
CA GLU A 65 -8.83 -2.13 -23.61
C GLU A 65 -7.48 -1.41 -23.48
N GLU A 66 -7.30 -0.54 -22.47
CA GLU A 66 -6.04 0.13 -22.16
C GLU A 66 -5.28 -0.61 -21.05
N ARG A 67 -4.19 -1.26 -21.41
CA ARG A 67 -3.27 -1.88 -20.44
C ARG A 67 -2.46 -0.83 -19.71
N LEU A 68 -3.03 -0.23 -18.66
CA LEU A 68 -2.29 0.63 -17.76
C LEU A 68 -1.43 -0.21 -16.82
N THR A 69 -0.23 0.27 -16.54
CA THR A 69 0.56 -0.26 -15.41
C THR A 69 -0.03 0.23 -14.09
N LEU A 70 0.25 -0.47 -12.99
CA LEU A 70 -0.21 -0.06 -11.66
C LEU A 70 0.26 1.37 -11.27
N PRO A 71 1.52 1.79 -11.57
CA PRO A 71 1.95 3.17 -11.42
C PRO A 71 1.10 4.18 -12.19
N GLU A 72 0.82 3.95 -13.46
CA GLU A 72 0.01 4.86 -14.28
C GLU A 72 -1.44 4.98 -13.76
N LEU A 73 -2.03 3.86 -13.35
CA LEU A 73 -3.35 3.85 -12.72
C LEU A 73 -3.35 4.68 -11.43
N LEU A 74 -2.34 4.52 -10.58
CA LEU A 74 -2.20 5.31 -9.36
C LEU A 74 -2.02 6.79 -9.65
N ASP A 75 -1.23 7.15 -10.66
CA ASP A 75 -1.06 8.54 -11.07
C ASP A 75 -2.40 9.18 -11.45
N LYS A 76 -3.24 8.46 -12.18
CA LYS A 76 -4.59 8.90 -12.50
C LYS A 76 -5.45 9.05 -11.23
N LEU A 77 -5.48 8.04 -10.36
CA LEU A 77 -6.28 8.03 -9.15
C LEU A 77 -5.90 9.14 -8.16
N VAL A 78 -4.60 9.33 -7.92
CA VAL A 78 -4.11 10.40 -7.03
C VAL A 78 -4.54 11.77 -7.53
N ARG A 79 -4.61 12.00 -8.86
CA ARG A 79 -5.02 13.27 -9.44
C ARG A 79 -6.54 13.48 -9.45
N THR A 80 -7.31 12.42 -9.67
CA THR A 80 -8.74 12.54 -9.98
C THR A 80 -9.67 12.06 -8.88
N SER A 81 -9.20 11.17 -8.01
CA SER A 81 -10.02 10.43 -7.04
C SER A 81 -9.25 10.14 -5.74
N SER A 82 -8.47 11.12 -5.24
CA SER A 82 -7.62 10.95 -4.07
C SER A 82 -8.40 10.65 -2.78
N ILE A 83 -9.61 11.21 -2.65
CA ILE A 83 -10.48 11.00 -1.48
C ILE A 83 -10.98 9.56 -1.47
N GLU A 84 -11.50 9.09 -2.59
CA GLU A 84 -12.01 7.72 -2.76
C GLU A 84 -10.88 6.69 -2.62
N LEU A 85 -9.68 7.00 -3.13
CA LEU A 85 -8.49 6.18 -2.94
C LEU A 85 -8.10 6.10 -1.46
N SER A 86 -8.12 7.22 -0.73
CA SER A 86 -7.87 7.25 0.71
C SER A 86 -8.89 6.38 1.46
N HIS A 87 -10.16 6.49 1.12
CA HIS A 87 -11.22 5.70 1.72
C HIS A 87 -11.02 4.19 1.47
N PHE A 88 -10.74 3.80 0.22
CA PHE A 88 -10.41 2.41 -0.13
C PHE A 88 -9.23 1.89 0.69
N LEU A 89 -8.12 2.64 0.77
CA LEU A 89 -6.94 2.23 1.51
C LEU A 89 -7.26 2.04 3.01
N ARG A 90 -8.02 2.94 3.61
CA ARG A 90 -8.41 2.84 5.03
C ARG A 90 -9.35 1.66 5.32
N GLU A 91 -10.23 1.34 4.39
CA GLU A 91 -11.20 0.26 4.56
C GLU A 91 -10.59 -1.10 4.21
N LYS A 92 -10.06 -1.24 3.01
CA LYS A 92 -9.58 -2.52 2.47
C LYS A 92 -8.10 -2.78 2.73
N GLY A 93 -7.28 -1.74 2.85
CA GLY A 93 -5.86 -1.86 3.12
C GLY A 93 -5.52 -2.45 4.50
N LYS A 94 -6.50 -2.57 5.41
CA LYS A 94 -6.34 -3.32 6.68
C LYS A 94 -6.00 -4.80 6.44
N ALA A 95 -6.39 -5.35 5.29
CA ALA A 95 -6.06 -6.73 4.92
C ALA A 95 -4.57 -6.84 4.54
N LEU A 96 -3.86 -7.79 5.16
CA LEU A 96 -2.43 -8.01 4.92
C LEU A 96 -2.12 -8.34 3.44
N THR A 97 -3.00 -9.03 2.76
CA THR A 97 -2.86 -9.37 1.33
C THR A 97 -2.81 -8.11 0.45
N ILE A 98 -3.66 -7.13 0.73
CA ILE A 98 -3.69 -5.86 0.01
C ILE A 98 -2.44 -5.04 0.32
N ARG A 99 -2.04 -4.95 1.60
CA ARG A 99 -0.79 -4.27 2.00
C ARG A 99 0.44 -4.88 1.32
N LYS A 100 0.54 -6.21 1.30
CA LYS A 100 1.62 -6.89 0.59
C LYS A 100 1.63 -6.54 -0.90
N ARG A 101 0.49 -6.54 -1.58
CA ARG A 101 0.42 -6.15 -3.00
C ARG A 101 0.89 -4.72 -3.22
N LEU A 102 0.42 -3.77 -2.41
CA LEU A 102 0.88 -2.38 -2.48
C LEU A 102 2.41 -2.29 -2.34
N VAL A 103 2.96 -2.96 -1.33
CA VAL A 103 4.38 -2.83 -0.99
C VAL A 103 5.29 -3.55 -2.00
N PHE A 104 4.92 -4.75 -2.45
CA PHE A 104 5.76 -5.53 -3.37
C PHE A 104 5.70 -5.04 -4.82
N GLN A 105 4.66 -4.32 -5.21
CA GLN A 105 4.46 -3.91 -6.60
C GLN A 105 4.72 -2.43 -6.86
N LEU A 106 4.91 -1.65 -5.81
CA LEU A 106 5.16 -0.22 -5.89
C LEU A 106 6.51 0.13 -5.27
N ASP A 107 7.23 1.01 -5.93
CA ASP A 107 8.46 1.59 -5.38
C ASP A 107 8.19 2.63 -4.28
N ASP A 108 9.25 3.16 -3.68
CA ASP A 108 9.14 4.10 -2.56
C ASP A 108 8.45 5.40 -2.93
N ILE A 109 8.59 5.85 -4.17
CA ILE A 109 7.95 7.08 -4.65
C ILE A 109 6.43 6.96 -4.56
N TYR A 110 5.89 5.81 -4.96
CA TYR A 110 4.44 5.56 -4.87
C TYR A 110 3.99 5.29 -3.44
N GLN A 111 4.81 4.62 -2.62
CA GLN A 111 4.51 4.46 -1.19
C GLN A 111 4.38 5.82 -0.51
N GLU A 112 5.33 6.73 -0.73
CA GLU A 112 5.35 8.08 -0.17
C GLU A 112 4.14 8.91 -0.62
N ARG A 113 3.75 8.80 -1.88
CA ARG A 113 2.55 9.48 -2.43
C ARG A 113 1.27 8.95 -1.82
N LEU A 114 1.15 7.63 -1.63
CA LEU A 114 -0.01 7.03 -0.99
C LEU A 114 -0.09 7.41 0.50
N VAL A 115 1.04 7.52 1.20
CA VAL A 115 1.09 8.09 2.57
C VAL A 115 0.53 9.50 2.58
N HIS A 116 0.90 10.34 1.60
CA HIS A 116 0.35 11.70 1.49
C HIS A 116 -1.17 11.70 1.24
N VAL A 117 -1.69 10.75 0.47
CA VAL A 117 -3.14 10.60 0.25
C VAL A 117 -3.87 10.21 1.53
N VAL A 118 -3.28 9.33 2.35
CA VAL A 118 -3.93 8.82 3.57
C VAL A 118 -3.77 9.76 4.76
N VAL A 119 -2.57 10.34 4.96
CA VAL A 119 -2.25 11.20 6.11
C VAL A 119 -1.45 12.43 5.63
N PRO A 120 -2.09 13.39 4.94
CA PRO A 120 -1.39 14.52 4.32
C PRO A 120 -0.53 15.33 5.29
N SER A 121 -1.06 15.62 6.50
CA SER A 121 -0.40 16.45 7.52
C SER A 121 0.89 15.86 8.07
N GLU A 122 1.00 14.53 8.11
CA GLU A 122 2.12 13.82 8.70
C GLU A 122 3.01 13.11 7.67
N SER A 123 2.64 13.19 6.39
CA SER A 123 3.31 12.45 5.31
C SER A 123 4.81 12.73 5.24
N SER A 124 5.21 13.99 5.42
CA SER A 124 6.63 14.39 5.39
C SER A 124 7.45 13.73 6.51
N PHE A 125 6.90 13.64 7.71
CA PHE A 125 7.54 12.96 8.83
C PHE A 125 7.61 11.44 8.60
N ILE A 126 6.51 10.83 8.18
CA ILE A 126 6.42 9.38 7.94
C ILE A 126 7.41 8.96 6.84
N ASN A 127 7.47 9.72 5.75
CA ASN A 127 8.37 9.44 4.63
C ASN A 127 9.84 9.61 5.02
N ALA A 128 10.17 10.65 5.81
CA ALA A 128 11.51 10.83 6.36
C ALA A 128 11.92 9.68 7.29
N TYR A 129 10.99 9.21 8.12
CA TYR A 129 11.20 8.07 9.00
C TYR A 129 11.40 6.77 8.23
N ALA A 130 10.58 6.51 7.21
CA ALA A 130 10.73 5.33 6.35
C ALA A 130 12.11 5.29 5.67
N ARG A 131 12.55 6.42 5.09
CA ARG A 131 13.88 6.54 4.47
C ARG A 131 15.00 6.34 5.50
N PHE A 132 14.89 6.93 6.68
CA PHE A 132 15.86 6.73 7.75
C PHE A 132 16.02 5.25 8.12
N LEU A 133 14.91 4.54 8.31
CA LEU A 133 14.96 3.10 8.61
C LEU A 133 15.63 2.31 7.48
N GLN A 134 15.35 2.64 6.23
CA GLN A 134 15.97 1.98 5.07
C GLN A 134 17.47 2.27 4.97
N ASP A 135 17.88 3.51 5.24
CA ASP A 135 19.27 3.93 5.25
C ASP A 135 20.08 3.26 6.38
N SER A 136 19.40 2.90 7.48
CA SER A 136 20.01 2.19 8.64
C SER A 136 20.19 0.69 8.42
N TYR A 137 19.80 0.15 7.25
CA TYR A 137 19.94 -1.28 6.93
C TYR A 137 21.37 -1.84 7.12
N PRO A 138 22.45 -1.15 6.71
CA PRO A 138 23.81 -1.64 6.88
C PRO A 138 24.23 -1.88 8.33
N GLU A 139 23.69 -1.11 9.28
CA GLU A 139 24.03 -1.19 10.69
C GLU A 139 23.35 -2.37 11.39
N ILE A 140 22.23 -2.86 10.83
CA ILE A 140 21.49 -4.02 11.37
C ILE A 140 22.27 -5.33 11.15
N LYS A 141 23.23 -5.35 10.21
CA LYS A 141 24.23 -6.42 9.95
C LYS A 141 23.68 -7.85 10.03
N ARG A 142 22.53 -8.11 9.47
CA ARG A 142 22.01 -9.47 9.29
C ARG A 142 22.12 -9.87 7.81
N PRO A 143 23.18 -10.61 7.40
CA PRO A 143 23.40 -10.99 6.01
C PRO A 143 22.29 -11.87 5.42
N GLU A 144 21.46 -12.45 6.27
CA GLU A 144 20.31 -13.28 5.90
C GLU A 144 19.11 -12.46 5.39
N ILE A 145 19.10 -11.14 5.65
CA ILE A 145 17.99 -10.25 5.28
C ILE A 145 18.37 -9.49 4.02
N GLY A 146 17.66 -9.73 2.93
CA GLY A 146 17.82 -8.95 1.71
C GLY A 146 17.39 -7.48 1.91
N LYS A 147 18.08 -6.54 1.26
CA LYS A 147 17.73 -5.11 1.34
C LYS A 147 16.28 -4.86 0.95
N ASN A 148 15.79 -5.55 -0.08
CA ASN A 148 14.41 -5.42 -0.53
C ASN A 148 13.41 -5.99 0.49
N ASP A 149 13.76 -7.08 1.17
CA ASP A 149 12.90 -7.67 2.20
C ASP A 149 12.79 -6.74 3.40
N TYR A 150 13.91 -6.10 3.77
CA TYR A 150 13.92 -5.09 4.83
C TYR A 150 13.08 -3.86 4.48
N ARG A 151 13.24 -3.31 3.27
CA ARG A 151 12.38 -2.24 2.73
C ARG A 151 10.90 -2.63 2.79
N ASN A 152 10.57 -3.82 2.31
CA ASN A 152 9.20 -4.30 2.28
C ASN A 152 8.61 -4.47 3.70
N ALA A 153 9.41 -4.96 4.64
CA ALA A 153 8.99 -5.08 6.04
C ALA A 153 8.67 -3.70 6.63
N ILE A 154 9.53 -2.69 6.41
CA ILE A 154 9.28 -1.31 6.87
C ILE A 154 7.93 -0.83 6.36
N TRP A 155 7.67 -0.90 5.05
CA TRP A 155 6.42 -0.40 4.48
C TRP A 155 5.20 -1.19 4.94
N ILE A 156 5.28 -2.53 5.06
CA ILE A 156 4.18 -3.35 5.58
C ILE A 156 3.83 -2.94 7.01
N ILE A 157 4.83 -2.68 7.84
CA ILE A 157 4.65 -2.28 9.24
C ILE A 157 4.06 -0.87 9.32
N LEU A 158 4.60 0.10 8.57
CA LEU A 158 4.08 1.47 8.54
C LEU A 158 2.64 1.51 8.06
N TRP A 159 2.31 0.82 6.97
CA TRP A 159 0.92 0.68 6.52
C TRP A 159 0.04 -0.02 7.56
N GLY A 160 0.58 -1.00 8.28
CA GLY A 160 -0.13 -1.64 9.39
C GLY A 160 -0.58 -0.64 10.44
N TYR A 161 0.30 0.26 10.85
CA TYR A 161 -0.04 1.33 11.79
C TYR A 161 -1.01 2.33 11.20
N LEU A 162 -0.68 2.90 10.04
CA LEU A 162 -1.46 3.98 9.41
C LEU A 162 -2.92 3.58 9.14
N LEU A 163 -3.17 2.34 8.77
CA LEU A 163 -4.50 1.85 8.42
C LEU A 163 -5.26 1.24 9.61
N SER A 164 -4.59 0.99 10.74
CA SER A 164 -5.24 0.56 11.99
C SER A 164 -5.81 1.71 12.80
N GLN A 165 -5.31 2.94 12.59
CA GLN A 165 -5.78 4.10 13.32
C GLN A 165 -7.17 4.53 12.82
N ASP A 166 -8.12 4.58 13.68
CA ASP A 166 -9.36 5.32 13.43
C ASP A 166 -9.02 6.81 13.32
N GLN A 167 -9.84 7.61 12.64
CA GLN A 167 -9.58 9.02 12.25
C GLN A 167 -9.28 9.99 13.43
N GLY A 168 -8.52 9.52 14.40
CA GLY A 168 -8.10 10.27 15.58
C GLY A 168 -6.80 11.05 15.35
N TYR A 169 -6.32 11.62 16.44
CA TYR A 169 -5.05 12.35 16.49
C TYR A 169 -3.88 11.42 16.21
N PHE A 170 -3.09 11.72 15.16
CA PHE A 170 -1.90 10.97 14.82
C PHE A 170 -0.80 11.23 15.87
N ASN A 171 -0.23 10.16 16.42
CA ASN A 171 0.83 10.25 17.41
C ASN A 171 2.16 9.71 16.86
N ARG A 172 3.12 10.61 16.59
CA ARG A 172 4.44 10.27 16.05
C ARG A 172 5.19 9.28 16.94
N LYS A 173 5.17 9.49 18.26
CA LYS A 173 5.85 8.61 19.22
C LYS A 173 5.26 7.20 19.21
N GLN A 174 3.94 7.08 19.21
CA GLN A 174 3.28 5.78 19.13
C GLN A 174 3.60 5.06 17.82
N MET A 175 3.60 5.76 16.69
CA MET A 175 3.97 5.20 15.40
C MET A 175 5.40 4.67 15.40
N VAL A 176 6.36 5.49 15.86
CA VAL A 176 7.78 5.12 15.94
C VAL A 176 7.97 3.91 16.85
N THR A 177 7.35 3.93 18.04
CA THR A 177 7.41 2.80 19.00
C THR A 177 6.82 1.53 18.40
N TYR A 178 5.66 1.62 17.77
CA TYR A 178 5.01 0.48 17.11
C TYR A 178 5.91 -0.10 16.01
N ALA A 179 6.39 0.74 15.11
CA ALA A 179 7.21 0.29 13.99
C ALA A 179 8.50 -0.39 14.45
N LEU A 180 9.16 0.13 15.48
CA LEU A 180 10.38 -0.45 16.03
C LEU A 180 10.12 -1.77 16.78
N ARG A 181 9.01 -1.89 17.49
CA ARG A 181 8.62 -3.14 18.14
C ARG A 181 8.32 -4.25 17.12
N GLU A 182 7.59 -3.91 16.07
CA GLU A 182 7.31 -4.86 14.97
C GLU A 182 8.59 -5.27 14.24
N LEU A 183 9.50 -4.35 13.92
CA LEU A 183 10.80 -4.66 13.31
C LEU A 183 11.66 -5.52 14.23
N SER A 184 11.71 -5.20 15.52
CA SER A 184 12.40 -5.96 16.54
C SER A 184 11.91 -7.42 16.58
N GLY A 185 10.59 -7.61 16.61
CA GLY A 185 9.96 -8.93 16.56
C GLY A 185 10.23 -9.67 15.25
N TYR A 186 10.05 -8.99 14.12
CA TYR A 186 10.20 -9.57 12.78
C TYR A 186 11.63 -10.11 12.54
N TYR A 187 12.64 -9.40 13.04
CA TYR A 187 14.04 -9.77 12.85
C TYR A 187 14.70 -10.41 14.08
N SER A 188 13.92 -10.66 15.13
CA SER A 188 14.42 -11.24 16.39
C SER A 188 15.62 -10.45 16.96
N ILE A 189 15.53 -9.13 16.94
CA ILE A 189 16.50 -8.20 17.54
C ILE A 189 15.89 -7.69 18.84
N TYR A 190 16.68 -7.61 19.92
CA TYR A 190 16.17 -6.98 21.13
C TYR A 190 15.82 -5.51 20.89
N PHE A 191 14.63 -5.11 21.32
CA PHE A 191 14.11 -3.76 21.11
C PHE A 191 15.04 -2.65 21.59
N VAL A 192 15.68 -2.85 22.75
CA VAL A 192 16.64 -1.87 23.32
C VAL A 192 17.90 -1.76 22.47
N ASP A 193 18.37 -2.89 21.90
CA ASP A 193 19.55 -2.89 21.04
C ASP A 193 19.25 -2.18 19.72
N LEU A 194 18.09 -2.47 19.12
CA LEU A 194 17.64 -1.76 17.92
C LEU A 194 17.54 -0.24 18.16
N LEU A 195 16.93 0.18 19.28
CA LEU A 195 16.87 1.58 19.68
C LEU A 195 18.27 2.19 19.85
N GLY A 196 19.19 1.46 20.48
CA GLY A 196 20.57 1.92 20.68
C GLY A 196 21.29 2.15 19.35
N MET A 197 21.19 1.19 18.43
CA MET A 197 21.79 1.27 17.10
C MET A 197 21.25 2.46 16.31
N LEU A 198 19.94 2.57 16.21
CA LEU A 198 19.27 3.65 15.44
C LEU A 198 19.53 5.03 16.06
N THR A 199 19.57 5.15 17.39
CA THR A 199 19.91 6.42 18.07
C THR A 199 21.33 6.84 17.75
N TYR A 200 22.28 5.90 17.75
CA TYR A 200 23.68 6.18 17.42
C TYR A 200 23.86 6.62 15.96
N ASP A 201 23.19 5.93 15.03
CA ASP A 201 23.21 6.31 13.61
C ASP A 201 22.63 7.70 13.38
N LEU A 202 21.50 7.99 14.00
CA LEU A 202 20.84 9.27 13.83
C LEU A 202 21.66 10.44 14.41
N ASP A 203 22.37 10.21 15.51
CA ASP A 203 23.25 11.24 16.13
C ASP A 203 24.36 11.69 15.17
N LYS A 204 24.83 10.78 14.29
CA LYS A 204 25.81 11.11 13.23
C LYS A 204 25.22 12.00 12.11
N PHE A 205 23.92 11.91 11.85
CA PHE A 205 23.27 12.54 10.70
C PHE A 205 22.25 13.63 11.08
N ALA A 206 22.02 13.89 12.37
CA ALA A 206 20.95 14.74 12.87
C ALA A 206 21.00 16.20 12.37
N SER A 207 22.18 16.70 11.97
CA SER A 207 22.36 18.08 11.53
C SER A 207 22.01 18.33 10.05
N THR A 208 21.77 17.28 9.25
CA THR A 208 21.75 17.39 7.79
C THR A 208 20.39 17.18 7.12
N ARG A 209 19.39 16.66 7.83
CA ARG A 209 18.09 16.30 7.24
C ARG A 209 16.90 16.80 8.06
N LEU A 210 15.83 17.17 7.36
CA LEU A 210 14.55 17.58 7.95
C LEU A 210 13.97 16.48 8.85
N PHE A 211 13.39 16.84 9.98
CA PHE A 211 12.81 15.96 11.01
C PHE A 211 13.79 15.06 11.79
N MET A 212 15.07 15.01 11.43
CA MET A 212 16.03 14.15 12.15
C MET A 212 16.24 14.55 13.61
N PRO A 213 16.31 15.86 13.98
CA PRO A 213 16.42 16.26 15.40
C PRO A 213 15.20 15.84 16.23
N GLU A 214 13.98 15.95 15.66
CA GLU A 214 12.77 15.51 16.33
C GLU A 214 12.74 13.98 16.50
N LEU A 215 13.08 13.25 15.46
CA LEU A 215 13.15 11.78 15.51
C LEU A 215 14.20 11.31 16.53
N LEU A 216 15.36 11.97 16.61
CA LEU A 216 16.39 11.68 17.61
C LEU A 216 15.86 11.89 19.03
N SER A 217 15.13 12.98 19.28
CA SER A 217 14.48 13.20 20.57
C SER A 217 13.49 12.09 20.90
N LEU A 218 12.63 11.72 19.95
CA LEU A 218 11.67 10.64 20.13
C LEU A 218 12.35 9.30 20.45
N LEU A 219 13.42 8.93 19.73
CA LEU A 219 14.16 7.70 20.01
C LEU A 219 14.81 7.69 21.39
N LYS A 220 15.39 8.83 21.82
CA LYS A 220 15.97 8.99 23.16
C LYS A 220 14.91 8.85 24.25
N ASP A 221 13.74 9.47 24.07
CA ASP A 221 12.62 9.39 25.02
C ASP A 221 12.09 7.96 25.14
N ILE A 222 11.87 7.26 24.01
CA ILE A 222 11.43 5.88 23.98
C ILE A 222 12.46 4.98 24.68
N ARG A 223 13.75 5.22 24.46
CA ARG A 223 14.82 4.45 25.10
C ARG A 223 14.84 4.63 26.61
N LEU A 224 14.72 5.86 27.10
CA LEU A 224 14.68 6.15 28.54
C LEU A 224 13.48 5.47 29.22
N GLU A 225 12.29 5.58 28.62
CA GLU A 225 11.08 4.91 29.12
C GLU A 225 11.25 3.39 29.18
N THR A 226 11.80 2.79 28.11
CA THR A 226 11.99 1.32 28.05
C THR A 226 13.00 0.83 29.08
N LEU A 227 14.04 1.63 29.41
CA LEU A 227 15.01 1.26 30.44
C LEU A 227 14.42 1.40 31.84
N SER A 228 13.62 2.44 32.10
CA SER A 228 12.96 2.63 33.39
C SER A 228 11.90 1.56 33.71
N GLU A 229 11.21 1.02 32.68
CA GLU A 229 10.26 -0.08 32.85
C GLU A 229 10.91 -1.42 33.22
N LYS A 230 12.24 -1.59 32.99
CA LYS A 230 12.98 -2.80 33.32
C LYS A 230 13.57 -2.79 34.74
N GLU A 231 13.58 -1.66 35.41
CA GLU A 231 14.11 -1.51 36.77
C GLU A 231 13.05 -1.77 37.88
N PHE A 232 11.82 -2.08 37.47
CA PHE A 232 10.72 -2.50 38.36
C PHE A 232 10.25 -3.94 38.02
#